data_284b3de6163ca67d1e5ddab181a9ee9a
#
_entry.id   284b3de6163ca67d1e5ddab181a9ee9a
#
_cell.length_a   1.000
_cell.length_b   1.000
_cell.length_c   1.000
_cell.angle_alpha   90.00
_cell.angle_beta   90.00
_cell.angle_gamma   90.00
#
_symmetry.space_group_name_H-M   'P 1'
#
loop_
_entity.id
_entity.type
_entity.pdbx_description
1 polymer ?
#
loop_
_entity_poly.entity_id
_entity_poly.type
_entity_poly.pdbx_seq_one_letter_code
_entity_poly.pdbx_strand_id
1 'polypeptide(L)'
;AGSLKSYEELCSSNKKLKVFQADPFDYHSITDALRGCSGLFYSFEPPSDYSTYDEVMAEVEVRAAHNVLEACAQTDTLDKVVFTSSVTAVIWNDDRNTTSSDLEERNWSDINFCKKYKLWHALSKTLAEKTAWALAMDRGINMVSINGGLMMSPDLTITNPYLKGAAEMYEDGLFVTVDLRFSVDAHICVFEDVSSYGRYLCFNHVISCNNEAHKLTRILLPPSDNAPPLSLEDTRVHQQRISNKKLNKLMVNFEGRLQVDCSKA
;
A
#
# COMPACT_ATOMS: atom_id res chain seq x y z
N ALA A 1 13.91 16.29 -7.92
CA ALA A 1 15.36 16.44 -8.20
C ALA A 1 16.24 15.83 -7.10
N GLY A 2 15.77 15.70 -5.86
CA GLY A 2 16.53 15.07 -4.76
C GLY A 2 16.60 13.53 -4.84
N SER A 3 15.52 12.88 -5.26
CA SER A 3 15.46 11.41 -5.29
C SER A 3 16.34 10.78 -6.35
N LEU A 4 16.47 11.36 -7.55
CA LEU A 4 17.32 10.82 -8.64
C LEU A 4 18.78 10.73 -8.25
N LYS A 5 19.34 11.78 -7.60
CA LYS A 5 20.73 11.76 -7.11
C LYS A 5 20.97 10.67 -6.07
N SER A 6 20.00 10.42 -5.18
CA SER A 6 20.07 9.36 -4.19
C SER A 6 20.09 7.98 -4.84
N TYR A 7 19.33 7.76 -5.91
CA TYR A 7 19.34 6.49 -6.66
C TYR A 7 20.62 6.29 -7.46
N GLU A 8 21.19 7.34 -8.07
CA GLU A 8 22.46 7.28 -8.77
C GLU A 8 23.62 6.95 -7.80
N GLU A 9 23.63 7.50 -6.59
CA GLU A 9 24.59 7.16 -5.54
C GLU A 9 24.46 5.70 -5.09
N LEU A 10 23.24 5.19 -4.94
CA LEU A 10 22.98 3.79 -4.63
C LEU A 10 23.46 2.85 -5.75
N CYS A 11 23.24 3.21 -7.01
CA CYS A 11 23.71 2.45 -8.16
C CYS A 11 25.25 2.44 -8.27
N SER A 12 25.92 3.53 -7.93
CA SER A 12 27.37 3.59 -7.95
C SER A 12 28.01 2.71 -6.86
N SER A 13 27.32 2.53 -5.74
CA SER A 13 27.78 1.68 -4.63
C SER A 13 27.39 0.19 -4.78
N ASN A 14 26.36 -0.13 -5.57
CA ASN A 14 25.85 -1.49 -5.75
C ASN A 14 25.74 -1.87 -7.24
N LYS A 15 26.72 -2.63 -7.75
CA LYS A 15 26.77 -3.09 -9.15
C LYS A 15 25.58 -3.96 -9.59
N LYS A 16 24.78 -4.46 -8.64
CA LYS A 16 23.58 -5.26 -8.94
C LYS A 16 22.34 -4.39 -9.15
N LEU A 17 22.37 -3.10 -8.76
CA LEU A 17 21.27 -2.17 -8.93
C LEU A 17 21.43 -1.42 -10.25
N LYS A 18 20.34 -1.40 -11.04
CA LYS A 18 20.22 -0.61 -12.28
C LYS A 18 18.97 0.25 -12.17
N VAL A 19 19.08 1.52 -12.55
CA VAL A 19 17.94 2.44 -12.60
C VAL A 19 17.55 2.65 -14.06
N PHE A 20 16.25 2.49 -14.34
CA PHE A 20 15.65 2.80 -15.62
C PHE A 20 14.66 3.95 -15.43
N GLN A 21 14.62 4.86 -16.37
CA GLN A 21 13.58 5.85 -16.47
C GLN A 21 12.48 5.26 -17.37
N ALA A 22 11.33 4.93 -16.77
CA ALA A 22 10.17 4.44 -17.50
C ALA A 22 8.98 5.38 -17.26
N ASP A 23 8.25 5.70 -18.34
CA ASP A 23 6.99 6.42 -18.26
C ASP A 23 5.85 5.39 -18.21
N PRO A 24 4.98 5.39 -17.19
CA PRO A 24 3.85 4.46 -17.11
C PRO A 24 2.82 4.64 -18.23
N PHE A 25 2.95 5.68 -19.05
CA PHE A 25 2.14 5.91 -20.26
C PHE A 25 2.86 5.58 -21.56
N ASP A 26 4.14 5.27 -21.51
CA ASP A 26 4.92 4.76 -22.67
C ASP A 26 5.18 3.27 -22.51
N TYR A 27 4.40 2.49 -23.26
CA TYR A 27 4.48 1.03 -23.27
C TYR A 27 5.89 0.50 -23.57
N HIS A 28 6.61 1.14 -24.50
CA HIS A 28 7.96 0.71 -24.88
C HIS A 28 8.96 0.90 -23.73
N SER A 29 8.88 2.02 -23.01
CA SER A 29 9.74 2.27 -21.87
C SER A 29 9.51 1.27 -20.73
N ILE A 30 8.25 0.85 -20.51
CA ILE A 30 7.90 -0.16 -19.52
C ILE A 30 8.46 -1.52 -19.91
N THR A 31 8.24 -1.96 -21.14
CA THR A 31 8.73 -3.26 -21.62
C THR A 31 10.25 -3.35 -21.64
N ASP A 32 10.94 -2.27 -21.98
CA ASP A 32 12.40 -2.21 -21.90
C ASP A 32 12.91 -2.33 -20.44
N ALA A 33 12.23 -1.71 -19.49
CA ALA A 33 12.57 -1.83 -18.07
C ALA A 33 12.31 -3.23 -17.51
N LEU A 34 11.29 -3.95 -18.00
CA LEU A 34 10.94 -5.30 -17.59
C LEU A 34 11.76 -6.40 -18.24
N ARG A 35 12.55 -6.09 -19.27
CA ARG A 35 13.29 -7.08 -20.04
C ARG A 35 14.22 -7.92 -19.17
N GLY A 36 13.95 -9.24 -19.12
CA GLY A 36 14.73 -10.21 -18.34
C GLY A 36 14.45 -10.18 -16.83
N CYS A 37 13.43 -9.45 -16.38
CA CYS A 37 12.96 -9.52 -15.01
C CYS A 37 12.18 -10.81 -14.78
N SER A 38 12.36 -11.44 -13.61
CA SER A 38 11.58 -12.58 -13.17
C SER A 38 10.43 -12.19 -12.23
N GLY A 39 10.42 -10.97 -11.72
CA GLY A 39 9.36 -10.45 -10.86
C GLY A 39 9.24 -8.94 -10.89
N LEU A 40 8.08 -8.45 -10.51
CA LEU A 40 7.81 -7.02 -10.41
C LEU A 40 7.18 -6.68 -9.07
N PHE A 41 7.75 -5.69 -8.39
CA PHE A 41 7.08 -4.96 -7.31
C PHE A 41 6.56 -3.64 -7.88
N TYR A 42 5.24 -3.54 -8.02
CA TYR A 42 4.60 -2.34 -8.55
C TYR A 42 4.06 -1.48 -7.43
N SER A 43 4.45 -0.21 -7.40
CA SER A 43 3.89 0.81 -6.53
C SER A 43 3.67 2.07 -7.34
N PHE A 44 2.52 2.73 -7.15
CA PHE A 44 2.21 4.00 -7.79
C PHE A 44 2.31 5.13 -6.78
N GLU A 45 3.08 6.15 -7.13
CA GLU A 45 3.10 7.43 -6.46
C GLU A 45 2.73 8.53 -7.47
N PRO A 46 1.85 9.46 -7.10
CA PRO A 46 1.50 10.56 -7.99
C PRO A 46 2.73 11.43 -8.28
N PRO A 47 2.82 12.01 -9.49
CA PRO A 47 3.87 12.97 -9.80
C PRO A 47 3.91 14.13 -8.80
N SER A 48 5.12 14.60 -8.46
CA SER A 48 5.36 15.61 -7.41
C SER A 48 4.80 17.01 -7.72
N ASP A 49 4.40 17.26 -8.94
CA ASP A 49 3.75 18.49 -9.41
C ASP A 49 2.22 18.52 -9.18
N TYR A 50 1.63 17.37 -8.82
CA TYR A 50 0.24 17.30 -8.41
C TYR A 50 0.10 17.66 -6.93
N SER A 51 -0.38 18.88 -6.65
CA SER A 51 -0.56 19.36 -5.28
C SER A 51 -1.77 18.75 -4.55
N THR A 52 -2.64 18.07 -5.27
CA THR A 52 -3.89 17.53 -4.71
C THR A 52 -4.23 16.19 -5.33
N TYR A 53 -4.59 15.22 -4.50
CA TYR A 53 -5.14 13.94 -4.96
C TYR A 53 -6.62 14.14 -5.29
N ASP A 54 -6.98 14.15 -6.58
CA ASP A 54 -8.31 14.42 -7.10
C ASP A 54 -8.83 13.27 -8.00
N GLU A 55 -9.97 13.49 -8.65
CA GLU A 55 -10.58 12.50 -9.54
C GLU A 55 -9.71 12.21 -10.78
N VAL A 56 -8.99 13.21 -11.28
CA VAL A 56 -8.09 13.04 -12.43
C VAL A 56 -6.93 12.13 -12.06
N MET A 57 -6.37 12.27 -10.84
CA MET A 57 -5.32 11.39 -10.35
C MET A 57 -5.79 9.94 -10.24
N ALA A 58 -7.06 9.70 -9.90
CA ALA A 58 -7.62 8.36 -9.89
C ALA A 58 -7.58 7.71 -11.29
N GLU A 59 -7.90 8.46 -12.34
CA GLU A 59 -7.81 7.97 -13.72
C GLU A 59 -6.36 7.72 -14.15
N VAL A 60 -5.43 8.59 -13.75
CA VAL A 60 -3.99 8.45 -14.02
C VAL A 60 -3.46 7.15 -13.43
N GLU A 61 -3.75 6.85 -12.17
CA GLU A 61 -3.30 5.64 -11.50
C GLU A 61 -3.88 4.37 -12.16
N VAL A 62 -5.16 4.38 -12.51
CA VAL A 62 -5.83 3.26 -13.20
C VAL A 62 -5.16 2.96 -14.55
N ARG A 63 -4.88 4.01 -15.33
CA ARG A 63 -4.21 3.86 -16.63
C ARG A 63 -2.77 3.36 -16.48
N ALA A 64 -2.03 3.87 -15.50
CA ALA A 64 -0.68 3.40 -15.20
C ALA A 64 -0.68 1.91 -14.82
N ALA A 65 -1.57 1.50 -13.92
CA ALA A 65 -1.73 0.10 -13.55
C ALA A 65 -2.06 -0.79 -14.76
N HIS A 66 -3.00 -0.36 -15.61
CA HIS A 66 -3.37 -1.07 -16.83
C HIS A 66 -2.15 -1.28 -17.73
N ASN A 67 -1.41 -0.21 -18.07
CA ASN A 67 -0.29 -0.29 -19.00
C ASN A 67 0.85 -1.19 -18.47
N VAL A 68 1.14 -1.09 -17.16
CA VAL A 68 2.17 -1.92 -16.54
C VAL A 68 1.77 -3.40 -16.54
N LEU A 69 0.51 -3.73 -16.24
CA LEU A 69 0.05 -5.12 -16.25
C LEU A 69 -0.02 -5.69 -17.68
N GLU A 70 -0.38 -4.89 -18.68
CA GLU A 70 -0.30 -5.31 -20.10
C GLU A 70 1.15 -5.59 -20.52
N ALA A 71 2.11 -4.77 -20.08
CA ALA A 71 3.53 -5.04 -20.34
C ALA A 71 4.03 -6.30 -19.62
N CYS A 72 3.56 -6.55 -18.38
CA CYS A 72 3.85 -7.80 -17.67
C CYS A 72 3.35 -9.02 -18.42
N ALA A 73 2.14 -8.96 -18.99
CA ALA A 73 1.55 -10.05 -19.76
C ALA A 73 2.36 -10.44 -21.00
N GLN A 74 3.19 -9.54 -21.51
CA GLN A 74 4.04 -9.75 -22.70
C GLN A 74 5.52 -10.01 -22.34
N THR A 75 5.81 -10.13 -21.04
CA THR A 75 7.16 -10.43 -20.55
C THR A 75 7.22 -11.88 -20.10
N ASP A 76 7.58 -12.78 -21.00
CA ASP A 76 7.58 -14.24 -20.77
C ASP A 76 8.45 -14.70 -19.59
N THR A 77 9.41 -13.87 -19.17
CA THR A 77 10.30 -14.17 -18.05
C THR A 77 9.72 -13.80 -16.69
N LEU A 78 8.56 -13.15 -16.65
CA LEU A 78 7.98 -12.62 -15.42
C LEU A 78 7.13 -13.69 -14.71
N ASP A 79 7.63 -14.18 -13.58
CA ASP A 79 6.98 -15.25 -12.81
C ASP A 79 5.92 -14.73 -11.84
N LYS A 80 6.10 -13.53 -11.26
CA LYS A 80 5.19 -12.98 -10.27
C LYS A 80 5.17 -11.45 -10.25
N VAL A 81 3.98 -10.90 -10.01
CA VAL A 81 3.75 -9.47 -9.76
C VAL A 81 3.23 -9.26 -8.34
N VAL A 82 3.88 -8.40 -7.57
CA VAL A 82 3.38 -7.90 -6.29
C VAL A 82 2.87 -6.48 -6.49
N PHE A 83 1.55 -6.33 -6.42
CA PHE A 83 0.87 -5.05 -6.65
C PHE A 83 0.62 -4.34 -5.31
N THR A 84 1.25 -3.18 -5.10
CA THR A 84 1.04 -2.37 -3.90
C THR A 84 -0.22 -1.53 -4.03
N SER A 85 -1.18 -1.80 -3.16
CA SER A 85 -2.43 -1.06 -3.01
C SER A 85 -2.53 -0.46 -1.60
N SER A 86 -3.72 -0.16 -1.12
CA SER A 86 -3.95 0.46 0.18
C SER A 86 -5.13 -0.17 0.91
N VAL A 87 -5.11 -0.14 2.23
CA VAL A 87 -6.25 -0.47 3.08
C VAL A 87 -7.47 0.40 2.72
N THR A 88 -7.27 1.61 2.22
CA THR A 88 -8.36 2.47 1.75
C THR A 88 -9.15 1.89 0.56
N ALA A 89 -8.62 0.88 -0.14
CA ALA A 89 -9.34 0.11 -1.15
C ALA A 89 -10.26 -0.99 -0.54
N VAL A 90 -10.29 -1.11 0.78
CA VAL A 90 -11.01 -2.17 1.50
C VAL A 90 -12.13 -1.64 2.40
N ILE A 91 -11.92 -0.49 3.05
CA ILE A 91 -12.65 -0.08 4.25
C ILE A 91 -13.88 0.80 4.01
N TRP A 92 -14.01 1.45 2.86
CA TRP A 92 -15.03 2.47 2.64
C TRP A 92 -16.31 1.90 2.02
N ASN A 93 -17.32 1.66 2.84
CA ASN A 93 -18.68 1.28 2.42
C ASN A 93 -19.73 1.77 3.41
N ASP A 94 -21.00 1.80 3.01
CA ASP A 94 -22.10 2.26 3.86
C ASP A 94 -22.35 1.32 5.06
N ASP A 95 -22.04 0.03 4.90
CA ASP A 95 -22.32 -1.01 5.92
C ASP A 95 -21.17 -1.16 6.94
N ARG A 96 -20.10 -0.40 6.84
CA ARG A 96 -18.89 -0.56 7.68
C ARG A 96 -19.18 -0.50 9.19
N ASN A 97 -20.20 0.25 9.60
CA ASN A 97 -20.60 0.41 11.01
C ASN A 97 -21.65 -0.61 11.47
N THR A 98 -22.30 -1.31 10.56
CA THR A 98 -23.42 -2.21 10.86
C THR A 98 -23.02 -3.68 10.86
N THR A 99 -21.94 -4.04 10.16
CA THR A 99 -21.42 -5.40 10.12
C THR A 99 -20.72 -5.77 11.41
N SER A 100 -21.12 -6.90 12.03
CA SER A 100 -20.50 -7.43 13.25
C SER A 100 -19.16 -8.13 13.02
N SER A 101 -18.76 -8.34 11.76
CA SER A 101 -17.50 -9.02 11.41
C SER A 101 -16.39 -8.03 11.06
N ASP A 102 -15.16 -8.41 11.41
CA ASP A 102 -13.98 -7.67 10.99
C ASP A 102 -13.88 -7.60 9.46
N LEU A 103 -13.33 -6.49 8.96
CA LEU A 103 -12.99 -6.36 7.56
C LEU A 103 -11.73 -7.19 7.25
N GLU A 104 -11.77 -7.87 6.13
CA GLU A 104 -10.73 -8.80 5.67
C GLU A 104 -10.39 -8.57 4.20
N GLU A 105 -9.47 -9.33 3.65
CA GLU A 105 -8.98 -9.25 2.27
C GLU A 105 -10.07 -9.36 1.19
N ARG A 106 -11.21 -10.00 1.50
CA ARG A 106 -12.36 -10.12 0.58
C ARG A 106 -13.17 -8.83 0.41
N ASN A 107 -13.04 -7.90 1.35
CA ASN A 107 -13.80 -6.65 1.32
C ASN A 107 -13.22 -5.67 0.29
N TRP A 108 -14.10 -4.84 -0.27
CA TRP A 108 -13.76 -3.78 -1.20
C TRP A 108 -14.47 -2.50 -0.80
N SER A 109 -13.78 -1.40 -0.98
CA SER A 109 -14.41 -0.08 -0.88
C SER A 109 -15.43 0.11 -2.01
N ASP A 110 -16.57 0.72 -1.66
CA ASP A 110 -17.61 1.05 -2.61
C ASP A 110 -17.24 2.28 -3.43
N ILE A 111 -17.30 2.17 -4.75
CA ILE A 111 -16.91 3.22 -5.69
C ILE A 111 -17.82 4.44 -5.56
N ASN A 112 -19.13 4.23 -5.41
CA ASN A 112 -20.09 5.32 -5.30
C ASN A 112 -19.96 6.05 -3.97
N PHE A 113 -19.69 5.30 -2.88
CA PHE A 113 -19.35 5.87 -1.58
C PHE A 113 -18.10 6.76 -1.68
N CYS A 114 -17.01 6.25 -2.25
CA CYS A 114 -15.79 7.02 -2.42
C CYS A 114 -15.99 8.29 -3.25
N LYS A 115 -16.77 8.24 -4.33
CA LYS A 115 -17.13 9.41 -5.15
C LYS A 115 -17.97 10.42 -4.37
N LYS A 116 -19.02 9.94 -3.67
CA LYS A 116 -19.93 10.77 -2.87
C LYS A 116 -19.20 11.60 -1.81
N TYR A 117 -18.23 10.98 -1.12
CA TYR A 117 -17.45 11.63 -0.06
C TYR A 117 -16.11 12.18 -0.52
N LYS A 118 -15.84 12.17 -1.84
CA LYS A 118 -14.57 12.65 -2.43
C LYS A 118 -13.33 12.01 -1.82
N LEU A 119 -13.41 10.71 -1.54
CA LEU A 119 -12.30 9.89 -1.04
C LEU A 119 -11.46 9.42 -2.24
N TRP A 120 -10.81 10.37 -2.92
CA TRP A 120 -10.18 10.14 -4.22
C TRP A 120 -9.03 9.13 -4.15
N HIS A 121 -8.24 9.14 -3.09
CA HIS A 121 -7.20 8.14 -2.85
C HIS A 121 -7.80 6.73 -2.74
N ALA A 122 -8.86 6.56 -1.96
CA ALA A 122 -9.55 5.28 -1.84
C ALA A 122 -10.16 4.83 -3.18
N LEU A 123 -10.76 5.76 -3.93
CA LEU A 123 -11.31 5.51 -5.26
C LEU A 123 -10.22 5.02 -6.22
N SER A 124 -9.12 5.74 -6.28
CA SER A 124 -7.96 5.44 -7.13
C SER A 124 -7.41 4.05 -6.83
N LYS A 125 -7.06 3.78 -5.57
CA LYS A 125 -6.54 2.47 -5.15
C LYS A 125 -7.53 1.34 -5.43
N THR A 126 -8.83 1.56 -5.21
CA THR A 126 -9.87 0.57 -5.50
C THR A 126 -9.96 0.25 -6.98
N LEU A 127 -10.02 1.28 -7.83
CA LEU A 127 -10.15 1.10 -9.28
C LEU A 127 -8.89 0.52 -9.91
N ALA A 128 -7.71 1.02 -9.52
CA ALA A 128 -6.43 0.53 -10.02
C ALA A 128 -6.22 -0.96 -9.66
N GLU A 129 -6.49 -1.34 -8.42
CA GLU A 129 -6.36 -2.72 -7.97
C GLU A 129 -7.37 -3.65 -8.66
N LYS A 130 -8.64 -3.23 -8.82
CA LYS A 130 -9.63 -3.99 -9.58
C LYS A 130 -9.25 -4.16 -11.04
N THR A 131 -8.71 -3.13 -11.67
CA THR A 131 -8.20 -3.19 -13.06
C THR A 131 -7.03 -4.16 -13.16
N ALA A 132 -6.09 -4.09 -12.23
CA ALA A 132 -4.95 -5.00 -12.18
C ALA A 132 -5.40 -6.46 -12.02
N TRP A 133 -6.36 -6.75 -11.14
CA TRP A 133 -6.92 -8.10 -10.98
C TRP A 133 -7.65 -8.59 -12.21
N ALA A 134 -8.44 -7.74 -12.88
CA ALA A 134 -9.13 -8.11 -14.11
C ALA A 134 -8.14 -8.52 -15.20
N LEU A 135 -7.08 -7.73 -15.39
CA LEU A 135 -6.01 -8.05 -16.34
C LEU A 135 -5.22 -9.29 -15.96
N ALA A 136 -4.85 -9.42 -14.68
CA ALA A 136 -4.11 -10.57 -14.21
C ALA A 136 -4.87 -11.88 -14.46
N MET A 137 -6.18 -11.89 -14.23
CA MET A 137 -7.04 -13.07 -14.53
C MET A 137 -7.18 -13.31 -16.03
N ASP A 138 -7.37 -12.27 -16.83
CA ASP A 138 -7.54 -12.39 -18.29
C ASP A 138 -6.26 -12.86 -18.98
N ARG A 139 -5.11 -12.37 -18.54
CA ARG A 139 -3.79 -12.65 -19.12
C ARG A 139 -3.03 -13.81 -18.45
N GLY A 140 -3.56 -14.38 -17.38
CA GLY A 140 -2.90 -15.46 -16.65
C GLY A 140 -1.67 -15.01 -15.86
N ILE A 141 -1.60 -13.74 -15.44
CA ILE A 141 -0.48 -13.21 -14.64
C ILE A 141 -0.60 -13.71 -13.20
N ASN A 142 0.46 -14.31 -12.68
CA ASN A 142 0.55 -14.64 -11.26
C ASN A 142 0.75 -13.36 -10.45
N MET A 143 -0.35 -12.82 -9.92
CA MET A 143 -0.35 -11.57 -9.16
C MET A 143 -0.80 -11.80 -7.72
N VAL A 144 -0.17 -11.08 -6.80
CA VAL A 144 -0.66 -10.86 -5.42
C VAL A 144 -0.76 -9.37 -5.17
N SER A 145 -1.70 -8.92 -4.34
CA SER A 145 -1.76 -7.52 -3.93
C SER A 145 -1.55 -7.34 -2.43
N ILE A 146 -0.86 -6.25 -2.07
CA ILE A 146 -0.63 -5.82 -0.70
C ILE A 146 -1.36 -4.52 -0.46
N ASN A 147 -2.36 -4.55 0.42
CA ASN A 147 -3.14 -3.39 0.83
C ASN A 147 -2.53 -2.81 2.10
N GLY A 148 -1.64 -1.83 1.94
CA GLY A 148 -0.91 -1.20 3.04
C GLY A 148 -1.75 -0.23 3.86
N GLY A 149 -1.53 -0.21 5.18
CA GLY A 149 -1.95 0.89 6.05
C GLY A 149 -1.20 2.19 5.76
N LEU A 150 -1.44 3.24 6.56
CA LEU A 150 -0.65 4.47 6.47
C LEU A 150 0.83 4.16 6.69
N MET A 151 1.65 4.41 5.68
CA MET A 151 3.09 4.17 5.76
C MET A 151 3.75 5.16 6.72
N MET A 152 4.36 4.65 7.77
CA MET A 152 5.13 5.44 8.71
C MET A 152 6.55 5.66 8.16
N SER A 153 6.74 6.75 7.43
CA SER A 153 8.02 7.16 6.84
C SER A 153 8.46 8.53 7.34
N PRO A 154 9.76 8.87 7.27
CA PRO A 154 10.25 10.20 7.62
C PRO A 154 9.62 11.35 6.83
N ASP A 155 9.16 11.07 5.61
CA ASP A 155 8.55 12.05 4.71
C ASP A 155 7.02 12.14 4.87
N LEU A 156 6.44 11.44 5.86
CA LEU A 156 5.00 11.47 6.12
C LEU A 156 4.57 12.87 6.57
N THR A 157 3.56 13.42 5.89
CA THR A 157 3.00 14.75 6.19
C THR A 157 1.50 14.68 6.38
N ILE A 158 0.93 15.74 6.97
CA ILE A 158 -0.53 15.87 7.15
C ILE A 158 -1.30 15.94 5.83
N THR A 159 -0.62 16.23 4.73
CA THR A 159 -1.22 16.27 3.38
C THR A 159 -1.28 14.91 2.70
N ASN A 160 -0.79 13.85 3.36
CA ASN A 160 -0.85 12.50 2.80
C ASN A 160 -2.30 12.13 2.46
N PRO A 161 -2.60 11.72 1.21
CA PRO A 161 -3.97 11.48 0.76
C PRO A 161 -4.68 10.31 1.47
N TYR A 162 -3.93 9.40 2.08
CA TYR A 162 -4.49 8.33 2.93
C TYR A 162 -5.28 8.90 4.12
N LEU A 163 -4.87 10.08 4.64
CA LEU A 163 -5.45 10.70 5.83
C LEU A 163 -6.84 11.31 5.58
N LYS A 164 -7.32 11.33 4.34
CA LYS A 164 -8.69 11.75 4.04
C LYS A 164 -9.68 10.77 4.67
N GLY A 165 -10.46 11.23 5.65
CA GLY A 165 -11.36 10.40 6.44
C GLY A 165 -10.70 9.72 7.65
N ALA A 166 -9.57 10.25 8.13
CA ALA A 166 -8.83 9.69 9.28
C ALA A 166 -9.68 9.65 10.56
N ALA A 167 -10.53 10.65 10.80
CA ALA A 167 -11.41 10.69 11.96
C ALA A 167 -12.42 9.54 11.94
N GLU A 168 -13.05 9.31 10.78
CA GLU A 168 -14.01 8.22 10.58
C GLU A 168 -13.31 6.86 10.70
N MET A 169 -12.11 6.71 10.13
CA MET A 169 -11.33 5.48 10.29
C MET A 169 -10.99 5.20 11.76
N TYR A 170 -10.65 6.24 12.52
CA TYR A 170 -10.34 6.13 13.95
C TYR A 170 -11.58 5.71 14.76
N GLU A 171 -12.70 6.39 14.58
CA GLU A 171 -13.96 6.08 15.27
C GLU A 171 -14.47 4.67 14.97
N ASP A 172 -14.29 4.22 13.72
CA ASP A 172 -14.72 2.90 13.26
C ASP A 172 -13.74 1.76 13.64
N GLY A 173 -12.57 2.05 14.25
CA GLY A 173 -11.53 1.07 14.57
C GLY A 173 -10.84 0.47 13.34
N LEU A 174 -10.75 1.27 12.27
CA LEU A 174 -10.19 0.90 10.96
C LEU A 174 -8.91 1.68 10.63
N PHE A 175 -8.46 2.59 11.50
CA PHE A 175 -7.27 3.37 11.24
C PHE A 175 -6.01 2.56 11.54
N VAL A 176 -5.34 2.11 10.50
CA VAL A 176 -4.15 1.27 10.60
C VAL A 176 -2.93 1.93 9.99
N THR A 177 -1.77 1.66 10.59
CA THR A 177 -0.47 2.13 10.10
C THR A 177 0.46 0.95 9.87
N VAL A 178 1.48 1.16 9.07
CA VAL A 178 2.49 0.16 8.75
C VAL A 178 3.89 0.76 8.81
N ASP A 179 4.80 0.10 9.50
CA ASP A 179 6.22 0.46 9.48
C ASP A 179 6.85 0.11 8.13
N LEU A 180 7.78 0.93 7.67
CA LEU A 180 8.48 0.72 6.40
C LEU A 180 9.12 -0.68 6.35
N ARG A 181 9.82 -1.09 7.40
CA ARG A 181 10.47 -2.40 7.45
C ARG A 181 9.46 -3.55 7.35
N PHE A 182 8.40 -3.50 8.15
CA PHE A 182 7.35 -4.52 8.09
C PHE A 182 6.72 -4.61 6.70
N SER A 183 6.48 -3.47 6.05
CA SER A 183 5.96 -3.43 4.69
C SER A 183 6.91 -4.09 3.69
N VAL A 184 8.22 -3.79 3.76
CA VAL A 184 9.24 -4.40 2.88
C VAL A 184 9.30 -5.91 3.11
N ASP A 185 9.37 -6.36 4.36
CA ASP A 185 9.42 -7.78 4.71
C ASP A 185 8.16 -8.53 4.21
N ALA A 186 6.98 -7.89 4.30
CA ALA A 186 5.73 -8.42 3.76
C ALA A 186 5.78 -8.58 2.23
N HIS A 187 6.29 -7.58 1.50
CA HIS A 187 6.43 -7.65 0.05
C HIS A 187 7.36 -8.79 -0.38
N ILE A 188 8.52 -8.90 0.28
CA ILE A 188 9.47 -10.01 0.01
C ILE A 188 8.83 -11.35 0.33
N CYS A 189 8.18 -11.46 1.49
CA CYS A 189 7.51 -12.68 1.93
C CYS A 189 6.48 -13.18 0.91
N VAL A 190 5.57 -12.32 0.45
CA VAL A 190 4.55 -12.73 -0.54
C VAL A 190 5.15 -12.99 -1.91
N PHE A 191 6.27 -12.36 -2.25
CA PHE A 191 6.98 -12.61 -3.51
C PHE A 191 7.64 -13.99 -3.51
N GLU A 192 8.37 -14.32 -2.46
CA GLU A 192 9.14 -15.56 -2.37
C GLU A 192 8.28 -16.78 -2.03
N ASP A 193 7.14 -16.59 -1.35
CA ASP A 193 6.26 -17.71 -1.05
C ASP A 193 5.44 -18.14 -2.26
N VAL A 194 5.70 -19.33 -2.77
CA VAL A 194 5.01 -19.89 -3.95
C VAL A 194 3.53 -20.16 -3.69
N SER A 195 3.12 -20.28 -2.43
CA SER A 195 1.72 -20.50 -2.04
C SER A 195 0.95 -19.20 -1.81
N SER A 196 1.61 -18.06 -1.91
CA SER A 196 0.93 -16.76 -1.74
C SER A 196 -0.06 -16.50 -2.88
N TYR A 197 -1.25 -16.02 -2.53
CA TYR A 197 -2.31 -15.76 -3.50
C TYR A 197 -3.26 -14.66 -3.03
N GLY A 198 -3.87 -13.96 -3.99
CA GLY A 198 -4.90 -12.98 -3.74
C GLY A 198 -4.38 -11.74 -3.03
N ARG A 199 -5.21 -11.15 -2.18
CA ARG A 199 -4.95 -9.89 -1.46
C ARG A 199 -4.40 -10.16 -0.08
N TYR A 200 -3.61 -9.22 0.47
CA TYR A 200 -3.07 -9.24 1.82
C TYR A 200 -3.20 -7.87 2.47
N LEU A 201 -3.82 -7.77 3.64
CA LEU A 201 -3.85 -6.55 4.44
C LEU A 201 -2.54 -6.41 5.21
N CYS A 202 -1.80 -5.32 4.94
CA CYS A 202 -0.46 -5.10 5.48
C CYS A 202 -0.44 -3.93 6.45
N PHE A 203 -0.51 -4.23 7.74
CA PHE A 203 -0.36 -3.27 8.82
C PHE A 203 0.17 -3.99 10.06
N ASN A 204 0.84 -3.26 10.94
CA ASN A 204 1.35 -3.79 12.21
C ASN A 204 0.93 -2.94 13.42
N HIS A 205 0.19 -1.86 13.18
CA HIS A 205 -0.36 -1.00 14.21
C HIS A 205 -1.79 -0.59 13.89
N VAL A 206 -2.62 -0.45 14.93
CA VAL A 206 -3.97 0.11 14.86
C VAL A 206 -4.01 1.34 15.75
N ILE A 207 -4.46 2.46 15.24
CA ILE A 207 -4.68 3.69 16.01
C ILE A 207 -6.05 3.55 16.66
N SER A 208 -6.08 3.12 17.92
CA SER A 208 -7.31 2.73 18.62
C SER A 208 -7.63 3.58 19.84
N CYS A 209 -6.70 4.43 20.28
CA CYS A 209 -6.91 5.30 21.45
C CYS A 209 -6.33 6.69 21.23
N ASN A 210 -6.80 7.65 22.03
CA ASN A 210 -6.38 9.05 21.93
C ASN A 210 -4.87 9.25 22.07
N ASN A 211 -4.19 8.46 22.91
CA ASN A 211 -2.75 8.57 23.06
C ASN A 211 -1.99 8.24 21.77
N GLU A 212 -2.43 7.22 21.03
CA GLU A 212 -1.84 6.85 19.72
C GLU A 212 -2.17 7.90 18.66
N ALA A 213 -3.41 8.40 18.61
CA ALA A 213 -3.81 9.46 17.71
C ALA A 213 -3.00 10.76 17.94
N HIS A 214 -2.75 11.13 19.20
CA HIS A 214 -1.90 12.26 19.54
C HIS A 214 -0.43 12.06 19.17
N LYS A 215 0.12 10.86 19.35
CA LYS A 215 1.48 10.54 18.88
C LYS A 215 1.60 10.71 17.38
N LEU A 216 0.63 10.20 16.62
CA LEU A 216 0.59 10.36 15.17
C LEU A 216 0.48 11.83 14.78
N THR A 217 -0.40 12.60 15.43
CA THR A 217 -0.56 14.04 15.17
C THR A 217 0.77 14.80 15.37
N ARG A 218 1.54 14.46 16.41
CA ARG A 218 2.86 15.08 16.64
C ARG A 218 3.88 14.75 15.55
N ILE A 219 3.78 13.59 14.92
CA ILE A 219 4.64 13.21 13.79
C ILE A 219 4.23 14.00 12.54
N LEU A 220 2.93 14.19 12.33
CA LEU A 220 2.37 14.85 11.14
C LEU A 220 2.48 16.37 11.14
N LEU A 221 2.48 16.98 12.33
CA LEU A 221 2.54 18.44 12.47
C LEU A 221 3.96 18.88 12.84
N PRO A 222 4.43 20.01 12.30
CA PRO A 222 5.68 20.58 12.72
C PRO A 222 5.63 20.91 14.22
N PRO A 223 6.76 20.88 14.94
CA PRO A 223 6.84 21.26 16.34
C PRO A 223 6.34 22.70 16.49
N SER A 224 5.14 22.88 17.00
CA SER A 224 4.60 24.18 17.37
C SER A 224 4.39 24.19 18.88
N ASP A 225 4.76 25.28 19.54
CA ASP A 225 4.60 25.49 20.97
C ASP A 225 3.12 25.48 21.42
N ASN A 226 2.20 25.40 20.47
CA ASN A 226 0.74 25.42 20.68
C ASN A 226 0.05 24.08 20.41
N ALA A 227 0.75 22.95 20.48
CA ALA A 227 0.07 21.67 20.45
C ALA A 227 -0.93 21.60 21.63
N PRO A 228 -2.22 21.30 21.39
CA PRO A 228 -3.20 21.25 22.46
C PRO A 228 -2.73 20.26 23.54
N PRO A 229 -2.88 20.63 24.82
CA PRO A 229 -2.50 19.74 25.92
C PRO A 229 -3.29 18.43 25.79
N LEU A 230 -2.63 17.31 26.08
CA LEU A 230 -3.28 16.01 26.18
C LEU A 230 -4.45 16.13 27.16
N SER A 231 -5.68 16.03 26.69
CA SER A 231 -6.80 15.79 27.59
C SER A 231 -6.67 14.35 28.08
N LEU A 232 -6.12 14.19 29.29
CA LEU A 232 -5.91 12.91 29.95
C LEU A 232 -7.21 12.16 30.31
N GLU A 233 -8.38 12.76 30.02
CA GLU A 233 -9.68 12.26 30.48
C GLU A 233 -10.35 11.27 29.53
N ASP A 234 -9.94 11.19 28.26
CA ASP A 234 -10.59 10.27 27.33
C ASP A 234 -9.81 8.95 27.22
N THR A 235 -10.26 7.99 28.01
CA THR A 235 -9.70 6.62 28.05
C THR A 235 -10.39 5.65 27.07
N ARG A 236 -11.23 6.15 26.15
CA ARG A 236 -11.90 5.30 25.17
C ARG A 236 -10.88 4.59 24.30
N VAL A 237 -11.10 3.30 24.12
CA VAL A 237 -10.37 2.46 23.18
C VAL A 237 -11.36 1.94 22.16
N HIS A 238 -11.15 2.27 20.89
CA HIS A 238 -11.98 1.76 19.81
C HIS A 238 -11.59 0.30 19.51
N GLN A 239 -12.60 -0.54 19.36
CA GLN A 239 -12.38 -1.94 19.00
C GLN A 239 -11.82 -2.02 17.57
N GLN A 240 -10.72 -2.75 17.40
CA GLN A 240 -10.19 -3.06 16.08
C GLN A 240 -11.24 -3.87 15.29
N ARG A 241 -11.50 -3.44 14.05
CA ARG A 241 -12.50 -4.04 13.15
C ARG A 241 -11.92 -4.41 11.78
N ILE A 242 -10.62 -4.59 11.72
CA ILE A 242 -9.89 -5.02 10.52
C ILE A 242 -8.86 -6.09 10.90
N SER A 243 -8.69 -7.11 10.06
CA SER A 243 -7.87 -8.27 10.36
C SER A 243 -6.83 -8.53 9.27
N ASN A 244 -5.56 -8.66 9.66
CA ASN A 244 -4.43 -9.04 8.81
C ASN A 244 -3.91 -10.46 9.11
N LYS A 245 -4.76 -11.33 9.65
CA LYS A 245 -4.38 -12.69 10.06
C LYS A 245 -3.77 -13.50 8.93
N LYS A 246 -4.22 -13.29 7.69
CA LYS A 246 -3.69 -13.99 6.52
C LYS A 246 -2.22 -13.67 6.29
N LEU A 247 -1.85 -12.38 6.30
CA LEU A 247 -0.45 -11.96 6.16
C LEU A 247 0.41 -12.44 7.33
N ASN A 248 -0.05 -12.23 8.57
CA ASN A 248 0.71 -12.62 9.76
C ASN A 248 1.02 -14.12 9.76
N LYS A 249 0.06 -14.97 9.37
CA LYS A 249 0.30 -16.43 9.25
C LYS A 249 1.38 -16.74 8.21
N LEU A 250 1.38 -16.03 7.09
CA LEU A 250 2.39 -16.23 6.04
C LEU A 250 3.78 -15.79 6.53
N MET A 251 3.88 -14.61 7.18
CA MET A 251 5.15 -14.05 7.67
C MET A 251 5.78 -14.91 8.76
N VAL A 252 5.01 -15.43 9.71
CA VAL A 252 5.53 -16.37 10.74
C VAL A 252 6.16 -17.61 10.11
N ASN A 253 5.53 -18.17 9.08
CA ASN A 253 6.07 -19.31 8.36
C ASN A 253 7.34 -18.96 7.57
N PHE A 254 7.43 -17.75 7.06
CA PHE A 254 8.58 -17.24 6.32
C PHE A 254 9.79 -17.02 7.22
N GLU A 255 9.63 -16.34 8.36
CA GLU A 255 10.68 -16.15 9.36
C GLU A 255 11.23 -17.47 9.88
N GLY A 256 10.39 -18.46 10.11
CA GLY A 256 10.80 -19.80 10.50
C GLY A 256 11.69 -20.48 9.45
N ARG A 257 11.44 -20.26 8.16
CA ARG A 257 12.28 -20.79 7.06
C ARG A 257 13.64 -20.11 7.01
N LEU A 258 13.72 -18.79 7.12
CA LEU A 258 14.98 -18.04 7.12
C LEU A 258 15.91 -18.46 8.27
N GLN A 259 15.37 -18.74 9.46
CA GLN A 259 16.16 -19.21 10.61
C GLN A 259 16.75 -20.60 10.38
N VAL A 260 16.03 -21.49 9.71
CA VAL A 260 16.51 -22.85 9.40
C VAL A 260 17.64 -22.82 8.36
N ASP A 261 17.55 -21.95 7.36
CA ASP A 261 18.58 -21.82 6.32
C ASP A 261 19.87 -21.18 6.85
N CYS A 262 19.77 -20.19 7.74
CA CYS A 262 20.93 -19.60 8.42
C CYS A 262 21.62 -20.58 9.39
N SER A 263 20.92 -21.61 9.87
CA SER A 263 21.51 -22.64 10.75
C SER A 263 22.25 -23.76 10.00
N LYS A 264 22.14 -23.80 8.67
CA LYS A 264 22.78 -24.80 7.79
C LYS A 264 23.97 -24.25 7.01
N ALA A 265 24.22 -22.95 7.09
CA ALA A 265 25.36 -22.26 6.47
C ALA A 265 26.47 -22.00 7.50
#